data_1758b8440ba77897e2616eced74b9157
#
_entry.id   1758b8440ba77897e2616eced74b9157
#
_cell.length_a   1.000
_cell.length_b   1.000
_cell.length_c   1.000
_cell.angle_alpha   90.00
_cell.angle_beta   90.00
_cell.angle_gamma   90.00
#
_symmetry.space_group_name_H-M   'P 1'
#
loop_
_entity.id
_entity.type
_entity.pdbx_description
1 polymer ?
#
loop_
_entity_poly.entity_id
_entity_poly.type
_entity_poly.pdbx_seq_one_letter_code
_entity_poly.pdbx_strand_id
1 'polypeptide(L)'
;MTPTGQLWLTSSKEFYLPGYDGLRISTRWAASEMRVLYWPDGYICWQLNAYFLHLRKSGSAVSTVNTYASELSLLVRFLFEYGVVLEDVCDDVLVSFSDWLIQRKNSSGNHINRLLLRAISFLEWYQTLLVGKRLVGSLGQGAQVTISLRSLKSKRGLVRVRTQHHAMVPRSIPRTVRPLSSSAVTALLDSCERTAKTNFRRSRDRCMLVLLADTGIRREELTWIRVSDVLGASADRKLPVRTSKRKGNPYRLIPISEETIRMLSEYIDVTRAVQVRKLKRRKTGFEDQGWLFCTREGLKMAPSTVSQLFSDLRAEAGLTERVSAHMLRHRYITLQVMARLRSLIGRGSIGVEALTTVLSKIASLSGHSSLDSMWRYVDWAYEGLEIEYNDSVNVAGEALSVIESLMGEAQTSANRALAESLSIVREALTQLNTKSYELPSVVAHSLRGSATQSCDG
;
A
#
# COMPACT_ATOMS: atom_id res chain seq x y z
N MET A 1 2.33 -30.10 -23.57
CA MET A 1 3.05 -29.44 -22.45
C MET A 1 2.67 -27.98 -22.45
N THR A 2 1.90 -27.51 -21.47
CA THR A 2 1.59 -26.08 -21.34
C THR A 2 2.87 -25.31 -21.02
N PRO A 3 3.24 -24.28 -21.79
CA PRO A 3 4.42 -23.48 -21.49
C PRO A 3 4.25 -22.83 -20.10
N THR A 4 5.12 -23.17 -19.16
CA THR A 4 5.13 -22.59 -17.81
C THR A 4 5.70 -21.17 -17.82
N GLY A 5 6.15 -20.69 -18.98
CA GLY A 5 6.77 -19.40 -19.18
C GLY A 5 5.81 -18.20 -19.15
N GLN A 6 6.37 -17.01 -19.15
CA GLN A 6 5.66 -15.72 -19.25
C GLN A 6 5.06 -15.56 -20.66
N LEU A 7 3.75 -15.26 -20.77
CA LEU A 7 3.05 -15.08 -22.05
C LEU A 7 3.08 -13.64 -22.60
N TRP A 8 3.95 -12.78 -22.08
CA TRP A 8 4.07 -11.41 -22.57
C TRP A 8 5.51 -10.96 -22.70
N LEU A 9 5.73 -10.07 -23.65
CA LEU A 9 6.94 -9.27 -23.77
C LEU A 9 6.56 -7.81 -23.52
N THR A 10 7.49 -7.05 -22.93
CA THR A 10 7.29 -5.61 -22.72
C THR A 10 7.86 -4.88 -23.94
N SER A 11 7.06 -4.02 -24.57
CA SER A 11 7.51 -3.21 -25.70
C SER A 11 8.61 -2.24 -25.27
N SER A 12 9.49 -1.87 -26.19
CA SER A 12 10.53 -0.88 -25.93
C SER A 12 9.95 0.51 -25.63
N LYS A 13 10.75 1.41 -25.07
CA LYS A 13 10.34 2.80 -24.83
C LYS A 13 10.04 3.54 -26.13
N GLU A 14 10.63 3.09 -27.22
CA GLU A 14 10.55 3.68 -28.56
C GLU A 14 9.50 2.98 -29.43
N PHE A 15 8.75 2.03 -28.89
CA PHE A 15 7.74 1.31 -29.63
C PHE A 15 6.47 2.15 -29.77
N TYR A 16 6.14 2.48 -31.01
CA TYR A 16 4.94 3.21 -31.38
C TYR A 16 4.09 2.35 -32.30
N LEU A 17 2.80 2.27 -32.02
CA LEU A 17 1.83 1.72 -32.99
C LEU A 17 1.30 2.89 -33.85
N PRO A 18 1.27 2.76 -35.18
CA PRO A 18 0.63 3.74 -36.01
C PRO A 18 -0.88 3.78 -35.66
N GLY A 19 -1.34 4.96 -35.28
CA GLY A 19 -2.77 5.22 -35.10
C GLY A 19 -3.33 5.80 -36.38
N TYR A 20 -4.51 5.36 -36.79
CA TYR A 20 -5.25 5.95 -37.89
C TYR A 20 -6.29 6.91 -37.31
N ASP A 21 -6.10 8.20 -37.55
CA ASP A 21 -7.11 9.24 -37.36
C ASP A 21 -7.55 9.68 -38.77
N GLY A 22 -8.51 8.96 -39.35
CA GLY A 22 -8.89 9.15 -40.74
C GLY A 22 -7.72 8.81 -41.69
N LEU A 23 -7.35 9.73 -42.58
CA LEU A 23 -6.25 9.56 -43.53
C LEU A 23 -4.87 9.96 -43.02
N ARG A 24 -4.73 10.36 -41.72
CA ARG A 24 -3.45 10.79 -41.15
C ARG A 24 -2.90 9.76 -40.19
N ILE A 25 -1.67 9.31 -40.40
CA ILE A 25 -0.90 8.52 -39.45
C ILE A 25 -0.58 9.41 -38.25
N SER A 26 -1.20 9.15 -37.13
CA SER A 26 -0.93 9.87 -35.88
C SER A 26 0.08 9.06 -35.05
N THR A 27 1.23 9.66 -34.77
CA THR A 27 2.29 9.09 -33.93
C THR A 27 1.94 9.11 -32.42
N ARG A 28 0.73 9.52 -32.04
CA ARG A 28 0.30 9.72 -30.64
C ARG A 28 0.04 8.47 -29.83
N TRP A 29 0.09 7.29 -30.42
CA TRP A 29 -0.19 6.05 -29.73
C TRP A 29 1.10 5.35 -29.30
N ALA A 30 1.72 5.92 -28.23
CA ALA A 30 2.85 5.26 -27.58
C ALA A 30 2.35 4.00 -26.82
N ALA A 31 2.54 2.84 -27.41
CA ALA A 31 2.43 1.55 -26.73
C ALA A 31 3.74 1.22 -25.97
N SER A 32 4.55 2.23 -25.65
CA SER A 32 5.82 2.07 -24.98
C SER A 32 5.66 1.48 -23.59
N GLU A 33 6.53 0.55 -23.24
CA GLU A 33 6.54 -0.14 -21.95
C GLU A 33 5.25 -0.93 -21.63
N MET A 34 4.40 -1.19 -22.65
CA MET A 34 3.23 -2.04 -22.53
C MET A 34 3.57 -3.52 -22.70
N ARG A 35 2.86 -4.38 -22.01
CA ARG A 35 2.92 -5.81 -22.22
C ARG A 35 2.12 -6.19 -23.46
N VAL A 36 2.79 -6.84 -24.41
CA VAL A 36 2.19 -7.49 -25.58
C VAL A 36 1.96 -8.95 -25.23
N LEU A 37 0.72 -9.40 -25.29
CA LEU A 37 0.31 -10.75 -24.89
C LEU A 37 0.33 -11.70 -26.09
N TYR A 38 0.80 -12.90 -25.86
CA TYR A 38 0.89 -13.98 -26.82
C TYR A 38 0.05 -15.18 -26.36
N TRP A 39 -0.43 -15.96 -27.30
CA TRP A 39 -0.95 -17.29 -27.04
C TRP A 39 0.22 -18.23 -26.65
N PRO A 40 -0.06 -19.35 -25.96
CA PRO A 40 0.97 -20.31 -25.60
C PRO A 40 1.78 -20.93 -26.76
N ASP A 41 1.23 -20.91 -27.97
CA ASP A 41 1.87 -21.33 -29.21
C ASP A 41 2.79 -20.27 -29.84
N GLY A 42 2.85 -19.07 -29.24
CA GLY A 42 3.71 -17.96 -29.68
C GLY A 42 3.03 -16.97 -30.62
N TYR A 43 1.81 -17.19 -31.05
CA TYR A 43 1.05 -16.21 -31.85
C TYR A 43 0.60 -15.03 -30.99
N ILE A 44 0.55 -13.84 -31.60
CA ILE A 44 0.08 -12.62 -30.92
C ILE A 44 -1.43 -12.74 -30.63
N CYS A 45 -1.81 -12.52 -29.37
CA CYS A 45 -3.22 -12.46 -28.99
C CYS A 45 -3.80 -11.07 -29.34
N TRP A 46 -4.21 -10.89 -30.61
CA TRP A 46 -4.62 -9.59 -31.15
C TRP A 46 -5.80 -8.99 -30.42
N GLN A 47 -6.79 -9.79 -30.06
CA GLN A 47 -8.01 -9.33 -29.38
C GLN A 47 -7.70 -8.66 -28.05
N LEU A 48 -6.88 -9.28 -27.21
CA LEU A 48 -6.49 -8.72 -25.91
C LEU A 48 -5.54 -7.54 -26.07
N ASN A 49 -4.62 -7.58 -27.01
CA ASN A 49 -3.72 -6.46 -27.27
C ASN A 49 -4.48 -5.21 -27.78
N ALA A 50 -5.51 -5.40 -28.61
CA ALA A 50 -6.42 -4.32 -29.03
C ALA A 50 -7.19 -3.74 -27.83
N TYR A 51 -7.65 -4.59 -26.91
CA TYR A 51 -8.26 -4.14 -25.65
C TYR A 51 -7.30 -3.31 -24.79
N PHE A 52 -6.04 -3.72 -24.68
CA PHE A 52 -5.03 -2.95 -23.93
C PHE A 52 -4.79 -1.57 -24.54
N LEU A 53 -4.78 -1.48 -25.86
CA LEU A 53 -4.71 -0.19 -26.56
C LEU A 53 -5.95 0.66 -26.30
N HIS A 54 -7.15 0.07 -26.32
CA HIS A 54 -8.39 0.74 -25.95
C HIS A 54 -8.32 1.31 -24.53
N LEU A 55 -7.86 0.53 -23.55
CA LEU A 55 -7.67 0.99 -22.17
C LEU A 55 -6.67 2.17 -22.09
N ARG A 56 -5.60 2.12 -22.86
CA ARG A 56 -4.64 3.24 -22.94
C ARG A 56 -5.30 4.49 -23.52
N LYS A 57 -6.06 4.34 -24.59
CA LYS A 57 -6.82 5.42 -25.23
C LYS A 57 -7.81 6.06 -24.25
N SER A 58 -8.45 5.26 -23.42
CA SER A 58 -9.36 5.72 -22.36
C SER A 58 -8.65 6.34 -21.15
N GLY A 59 -7.33 6.56 -21.21
CA GLY A 59 -6.55 7.26 -20.17
C GLY A 59 -6.02 6.37 -19.04
N SER A 60 -6.09 5.04 -19.18
CA SER A 60 -5.50 4.13 -18.19
C SER A 60 -3.97 4.23 -18.16
N ALA A 61 -3.37 4.19 -16.98
CA ALA A 61 -1.91 4.17 -16.84
C ALA A 61 -1.30 2.87 -17.40
N VAL A 62 -0.06 2.93 -17.89
CA VAL A 62 0.68 1.75 -18.39
C VAL A 62 0.74 0.64 -17.34
N SER A 63 1.00 0.97 -16.07
CA SER A 63 1.02 0.01 -14.97
C SER A 63 -0.32 -0.70 -14.76
N THR A 64 -1.43 -0.01 -14.97
CA THR A 64 -2.77 -0.60 -14.93
C THR A 64 -2.97 -1.59 -16.05
N VAL A 65 -2.64 -1.20 -17.28
CA VAL A 65 -2.75 -2.09 -18.46
C VAL A 65 -1.83 -3.30 -18.32
N ASN A 66 -0.61 -3.12 -17.83
CA ASN A 66 0.31 -4.22 -17.55
C ASN A 66 -0.21 -5.19 -16.47
N THR A 67 -0.99 -4.69 -15.51
CA THR A 67 -1.70 -5.54 -14.55
C THR A 67 -2.80 -6.34 -15.24
N TYR A 68 -3.61 -5.70 -16.09
CA TYR A 68 -4.63 -6.40 -16.90
C TYR A 68 -4.01 -7.49 -17.78
N ALA A 69 -2.90 -7.19 -18.45
CA ALA A 69 -2.19 -8.18 -19.27
C ALA A 69 -1.74 -9.41 -18.45
N SER A 70 -1.21 -9.20 -17.23
CA SER A 70 -0.85 -10.29 -16.33
C SER A 70 -2.07 -11.10 -15.86
N GLU A 71 -3.15 -10.42 -15.55
CA GLU A 71 -4.39 -11.06 -15.07
C GLU A 71 -5.08 -11.82 -16.19
N LEU A 72 -5.22 -11.23 -17.37
CA LEU A 72 -5.85 -11.87 -18.54
C LEU A 72 -4.99 -12.95 -19.19
N SER A 73 -3.67 -12.97 -18.96
CA SER A 73 -2.81 -14.07 -19.39
C SER A 73 -3.22 -15.42 -18.79
N LEU A 74 -3.89 -15.42 -17.64
CA LEU A 74 -4.42 -16.63 -17.02
C LEU A 74 -5.64 -17.16 -17.80
N LEU A 75 -6.50 -16.26 -18.25
CA LEU A 75 -7.63 -16.62 -19.13
C LEU A 75 -7.10 -17.20 -20.45
N VAL A 76 -6.11 -16.56 -21.08
CA VAL A 76 -5.50 -17.05 -22.32
C VAL A 76 -4.93 -18.46 -22.17
N ARG A 77 -4.25 -18.75 -21.05
CA ARG A 77 -3.73 -20.10 -20.74
C ARG A 77 -4.86 -21.11 -20.63
N PHE A 78 -5.89 -20.77 -19.87
CA PHE A 78 -7.05 -21.64 -19.67
C PHE A 78 -7.74 -21.94 -21.00
N LEU A 79 -8.07 -20.92 -21.79
CA LEU A 79 -8.73 -21.09 -23.08
C LEU A 79 -7.91 -21.95 -24.05
N PHE A 80 -6.59 -21.73 -24.10
CA PHE A 80 -5.68 -22.51 -24.93
C PHE A 80 -5.60 -23.98 -24.47
N GLU A 81 -5.55 -24.21 -23.17
CA GLU A 81 -5.46 -25.55 -22.57
C GLU A 81 -6.70 -26.40 -22.86
N TYR A 82 -7.87 -25.75 -22.92
CA TYR A 82 -9.16 -26.41 -23.17
C TYR A 82 -9.65 -26.28 -24.61
N GLY A 83 -8.89 -25.66 -25.51
CA GLY A 83 -9.24 -25.50 -26.91
C GLY A 83 -10.48 -24.60 -27.15
N VAL A 84 -10.75 -23.68 -26.20
CA VAL A 84 -11.92 -22.77 -26.31
C VAL A 84 -11.50 -21.48 -26.99
N VAL A 85 -12.25 -21.04 -28.00
CA VAL A 85 -12.05 -19.74 -28.64
C VAL A 85 -12.79 -18.63 -27.89
N LEU A 86 -12.30 -17.38 -28.02
CA LEU A 86 -12.86 -16.25 -27.30
C LEU A 86 -14.33 -15.98 -27.54
N GLU A 87 -14.79 -16.27 -28.76
CA GLU A 87 -16.15 -16.07 -29.20
C GLU A 87 -17.15 -17.10 -28.65
N ASP A 88 -16.65 -18.18 -28.05
CA ASP A 88 -17.48 -19.28 -27.52
C ASP A 88 -17.42 -19.30 -25.97
N VAL A 89 -16.85 -18.25 -25.35
CA VAL A 89 -16.85 -18.11 -23.91
C VAL A 89 -18.28 -17.88 -23.42
N CYS A 90 -18.77 -18.81 -22.61
CA CYS A 90 -20.09 -18.78 -21.99
C CYS A 90 -20.00 -18.90 -20.46
N ASP A 91 -21.14 -18.95 -19.80
CA ASP A 91 -21.24 -19.07 -18.35
C ASP A 91 -20.48 -20.29 -17.82
N ASP A 92 -20.63 -21.46 -18.43
CA ASP A 92 -19.97 -22.71 -18.03
C ASP A 92 -18.46 -22.64 -18.20
N VAL A 93 -17.96 -21.95 -19.21
CA VAL A 93 -16.55 -21.71 -19.46
C VAL A 93 -15.96 -20.84 -18.32
N LEU A 94 -16.69 -19.82 -17.86
CA LEU A 94 -16.25 -18.98 -16.74
C LEU A 94 -16.30 -19.72 -15.39
N VAL A 95 -17.26 -20.63 -15.19
CA VAL A 95 -17.28 -21.53 -14.02
C VAL A 95 -16.05 -22.44 -14.04
N SER A 96 -15.79 -23.11 -15.17
CA SER A 96 -14.61 -23.96 -15.34
C SER A 96 -13.29 -23.17 -15.15
N PHE A 97 -13.24 -21.92 -15.61
CA PHE A 97 -12.09 -21.04 -15.38
C PHE A 97 -11.90 -20.71 -13.90
N SER A 98 -13.01 -20.48 -13.17
CA SER A 98 -12.97 -20.26 -11.73
C SER A 98 -12.41 -21.49 -11.00
N ASP A 99 -12.88 -22.69 -11.33
CA ASP A 99 -12.43 -23.95 -10.74
C ASP A 99 -10.94 -24.22 -11.05
N TRP A 100 -10.52 -23.98 -12.28
CA TRP A 100 -9.13 -24.07 -12.70
C TRP A 100 -8.20 -23.10 -11.90
N LEU A 101 -8.68 -21.88 -11.59
CA LEU A 101 -7.95 -20.93 -10.77
C LEU A 101 -7.84 -21.39 -9.31
N ILE A 102 -8.88 -22.04 -8.76
CA ILE A 102 -8.90 -22.61 -7.42
C ILE A 102 -7.87 -23.74 -7.31
N GLN A 103 -7.86 -24.64 -8.27
CA GLN A 103 -6.98 -25.83 -8.27
C GLN A 103 -5.49 -25.46 -8.42
N ARG A 104 -5.16 -24.46 -9.23
CA ARG A 104 -3.76 -24.14 -9.57
C ARG A 104 -2.98 -23.39 -8.51
N LYS A 105 -3.62 -22.65 -7.63
CA LYS A 105 -2.93 -21.89 -6.55
C LYS A 105 -3.90 -21.62 -5.40
N ASN A 106 -3.38 -21.53 -4.19
CA ASN A 106 -4.05 -20.95 -3.01
C ASN A 106 -4.40 -19.45 -3.24
N SER A 107 -5.16 -19.17 -4.30
CA SER A 107 -5.60 -17.82 -4.64
C SER A 107 -6.78 -17.46 -3.74
N SER A 108 -6.76 -16.27 -3.15
CA SER A 108 -7.91 -15.80 -2.37
C SER A 108 -9.14 -15.61 -3.25
N GLY A 109 -10.34 -15.84 -2.72
CA GLY A 109 -11.59 -15.62 -3.47
C GLY A 109 -11.70 -14.21 -4.03
N ASN A 110 -11.18 -13.20 -3.33
CA ASN A 110 -11.11 -11.84 -3.85
C ASN A 110 -10.22 -11.70 -5.09
N HIS A 111 -9.16 -12.50 -5.20
CA HIS A 111 -8.30 -12.50 -6.39
C HIS A 111 -9.01 -13.19 -7.57
N ILE A 112 -9.62 -14.35 -7.34
CA ILE A 112 -10.38 -15.08 -8.36
C ILE A 112 -11.50 -14.20 -8.92
N ASN A 113 -12.32 -13.60 -8.05
CA ASN A 113 -13.39 -12.70 -8.46
C ASN A 113 -12.89 -11.49 -9.26
N ARG A 114 -11.70 -11.00 -8.95
CA ARG A 114 -11.07 -9.93 -9.73
C ARG A 114 -10.67 -10.40 -11.13
N LEU A 115 -10.14 -11.61 -11.27
CA LEU A 115 -9.79 -12.20 -12.57
C LEU A 115 -11.04 -12.41 -13.43
N LEU A 116 -12.12 -12.94 -12.85
CA LEU A 116 -13.41 -13.10 -13.52
C LEU A 116 -13.97 -11.76 -14.01
N LEU A 117 -13.95 -10.71 -13.15
CA LEU A 117 -14.38 -9.37 -13.54
C LEU A 117 -13.52 -8.78 -14.66
N ARG A 118 -12.23 -9.09 -14.72
CA ARG A 118 -11.36 -8.67 -15.83
C ARG A 118 -11.71 -9.39 -17.12
N ALA A 119 -11.98 -10.69 -17.05
CA ALA A 119 -12.45 -11.46 -18.19
C ALA A 119 -13.78 -10.92 -18.72
N ILE A 120 -14.77 -10.72 -17.86
CA ILE A 120 -16.07 -10.16 -18.21
C ILE A 120 -15.91 -8.76 -18.83
N SER A 121 -15.15 -7.87 -18.24
CA SER A 121 -14.92 -6.51 -18.80
C SER A 121 -14.22 -6.53 -20.16
N PHE A 122 -13.36 -7.52 -20.41
CA PHE A 122 -12.77 -7.71 -21.72
C PHE A 122 -13.83 -8.21 -22.71
N LEU A 123 -14.65 -9.20 -22.36
CA LEU A 123 -15.71 -9.74 -23.21
C LEU A 123 -16.79 -8.69 -23.51
N GLU A 124 -17.16 -7.84 -22.55
CA GLU A 124 -18.06 -6.68 -22.76
C GLU A 124 -17.52 -5.72 -23.82
N TRP A 125 -16.22 -5.45 -23.80
CA TRP A 125 -15.61 -4.65 -24.84
C TRP A 125 -15.49 -5.40 -26.16
N TYR A 126 -15.07 -6.67 -26.11
CA TYR A 126 -14.81 -7.47 -27.30
C TYR A 126 -16.08 -7.69 -28.13
N GLN A 127 -17.22 -7.90 -27.50
CA GLN A 127 -18.52 -8.04 -28.22
C GLN A 127 -18.84 -6.81 -29.08
N THR A 128 -18.30 -5.62 -28.77
CA THR A 128 -18.54 -4.42 -29.60
C THR A 128 -17.88 -4.51 -30.98
N LEU A 129 -16.94 -5.43 -31.16
CA LEU A 129 -16.25 -5.71 -32.42
C LEU A 129 -16.91 -6.87 -33.22
N LEU A 130 -17.81 -7.59 -32.58
CA LEU A 130 -18.47 -8.77 -33.20
C LEU A 130 -19.83 -8.39 -33.75
N VAL A 131 -20.10 -8.82 -34.98
CA VAL A 131 -21.40 -8.60 -35.62
C VAL A 131 -22.34 -9.77 -35.26
N GLY A 132 -23.51 -9.44 -34.71
CA GLY A 132 -24.57 -10.42 -34.44
C GLY A 132 -24.33 -11.35 -33.23
N LYS A 133 -23.18 -11.24 -32.51
CA LYS A 133 -22.92 -12.02 -31.30
C LYS A 133 -23.00 -11.12 -30.06
N ARG A 134 -23.76 -11.57 -29.05
CA ARG A 134 -23.82 -10.92 -27.74
C ARG A 134 -23.13 -11.82 -26.71
N LEU A 135 -21.90 -11.47 -26.37
CA LEU A 135 -21.13 -12.26 -25.42
C LEU A 135 -21.58 -12.01 -23.97
N VAL A 136 -21.80 -10.77 -23.56
CA VAL A 136 -22.13 -10.39 -22.16
C VAL A 136 -23.44 -9.61 -22.14
N GLY A 137 -24.32 -9.96 -21.22
CA GLY A 137 -25.60 -9.27 -21.04
C GLY A 137 -26.32 -9.67 -19.76
N SER A 138 -27.45 -9.02 -19.50
CA SER A 138 -28.34 -9.39 -18.38
C SER A 138 -29.18 -10.62 -18.74
N LEU A 139 -29.73 -11.28 -17.72
CA LEU A 139 -30.62 -12.41 -17.87
C LEU A 139 -31.76 -12.08 -18.84
N GLY A 140 -32.07 -12.99 -19.74
CA GLY A 140 -33.12 -12.84 -20.77
C GLY A 140 -32.70 -12.06 -22.01
N GLN A 141 -31.45 -11.61 -22.13
CA GLN A 141 -30.96 -10.88 -23.30
C GLN A 141 -30.27 -11.76 -24.36
N GLY A 142 -30.29 -13.09 -24.19
CA GLY A 142 -29.66 -14.03 -25.13
C GLY A 142 -28.13 -13.93 -25.19
N ALA A 143 -27.51 -13.46 -24.12
CA ALA A 143 -26.04 -13.38 -24.01
C ALA A 143 -25.46 -14.74 -23.57
N GLN A 144 -24.24 -15.06 -24.03
CA GLN A 144 -23.53 -16.27 -23.64
C GLN A 144 -23.04 -16.22 -22.18
N VAL A 145 -22.67 -15.04 -21.69
CA VAL A 145 -22.27 -14.75 -20.30
C VAL A 145 -23.32 -13.87 -19.66
N THR A 146 -23.97 -14.40 -18.63
CA THR A 146 -25.06 -13.72 -17.92
C THR A 146 -24.55 -12.99 -16.69
N ILE A 147 -24.72 -11.68 -16.67
CA ILE A 147 -24.35 -10.86 -15.52
C ILE A 147 -25.58 -10.27 -14.83
N SER A 148 -25.44 -10.06 -13.53
CA SER A 148 -26.38 -9.25 -12.74
C SER A 148 -25.69 -8.02 -12.16
N LEU A 149 -26.44 -6.94 -11.98
CA LEU A 149 -25.95 -5.70 -11.40
C LEU A 149 -26.53 -5.55 -9.99
N ARG A 150 -25.66 -5.56 -8.97
CA ARG A 150 -26.06 -5.33 -7.60
C ARG A 150 -25.67 -3.93 -7.14
N SER A 151 -26.65 -3.17 -6.72
CA SER A 151 -26.44 -1.87 -6.11
C SER A 151 -26.07 -2.05 -4.62
N LEU A 152 -24.91 -1.57 -4.24
CA LEU A 152 -24.43 -1.58 -2.87
C LEU A 152 -24.43 -0.14 -2.36
N LYS A 153 -25.23 0.15 -1.35
CA LYS A 153 -25.15 1.42 -0.62
C LYS A 153 -23.96 1.36 0.33
N SER A 154 -23.04 2.31 0.22
CA SER A 154 -22.01 2.50 1.24
C SER A 154 -22.64 3.05 2.51
N LYS A 155 -21.98 2.92 3.67
CA LYS A 155 -22.39 3.53 4.94
C LYS A 155 -22.65 5.05 4.86
N ARG A 156 -22.16 5.70 3.79
CA ARG A 156 -22.35 7.13 3.50
C ARG A 156 -23.38 7.42 2.39
N GLY A 157 -24.24 6.48 2.08
CA GLY A 157 -25.30 6.67 1.08
C GLY A 157 -24.83 6.60 -0.38
N LEU A 158 -23.54 6.47 -0.67
CA LEU A 158 -23.03 6.31 -2.03
C LEU A 158 -23.42 4.95 -2.58
N VAL A 159 -24.18 4.95 -3.67
CA VAL A 159 -24.57 3.74 -4.38
C VAL A 159 -23.43 3.33 -5.32
N ARG A 160 -22.92 2.11 -5.16
CA ARG A 160 -21.96 1.49 -6.08
C ARG A 160 -22.62 0.31 -6.73
N VAL A 161 -22.69 0.33 -8.04
CA VAL A 161 -23.14 -0.83 -8.83
C VAL A 161 -21.95 -1.77 -9.00
N ARG A 162 -22.19 -3.06 -8.73
CA ARG A 162 -21.18 -4.11 -8.93
C ARG A 162 -21.75 -5.19 -9.84
N THR A 163 -20.96 -5.56 -10.82
CA THR A 163 -21.23 -6.74 -11.66
C THR A 163 -21.04 -8.00 -10.83
N GLN A 164 -22.00 -8.91 -10.93
CA GLN A 164 -21.96 -10.24 -10.35
C GLN A 164 -22.17 -11.30 -11.44
N HIS A 165 -21.52 -12.42 -11.25
CA HIS A 165 -21.64 -13.61 -12.08
C HIS A 165 -21.63 -14.83 -11.18
N HIS A 166 -22.36 -15.89 -11.53
CA HIS A 166 -22.50 -17.08 -10.69
C HIS A 166 -21.18 -17.88 -10.51
N ALA A 167 -20.22 -17.75 -11.43
CA ALA A 167 -18.88 -18.31 -11.27
C ALA A 167 -18.06 -17.65 -10.16
N MET A 168 -18.54 -16.55 -9.54
CA MET A 168 -17.82 -15.89 -8.47
C MET A 168 -17.85 -16.70 -7.19
N VAL A 169 -16.70 -16.81 -6.55
CA VAL A 169 -16.53 -17.53 -5.29
C VAL A 169 -16.76 -16.63 -4.07
N PRO A 170 -17.06 -17.21 -2.90
CA PRO A 170 -17.16 -16.47 -1.66
C PRO A 170 -15.90 -15.61 -1.43
N ARG A 171 -16.09 -14.39 -0.96
CA ARG A 171 -14.98 -13.49 -0.69
C ARG A 171 -14.20 -14.00 0.51
N SER A 172 -12.89 -14.02 0.38
CA SER A 172 -12.02 -14.25 1.53
C SER A 172 -12.21 -13.13 2.54
N ILE A 173 -12.24 -13.48 3.82
CA ILE A 173 -12.23 -12.51 4.91
C ILE A 173 -11.01 -11.61 4.72
N PRO A 174 -11.18 -10.28 4.71
CA PRO A 174 -10.05 -9.38 4.60
C PRO A 174 -9.07 -9.66 5.73
N ARG A 175 -7.84 -10.04 5.40
CA ARG A 175 -6.79 -10.11 6.43
C ARG A 175 -6.62 -8.72 7.01
N THR A 176 -6.81 -8.59 8.31
CA THR A 176 -6.53 -7.34 9.02
C THR A 176 -5.03 -7.09 8.95
N VAL A 177 -4.65 -6.13 8.13
CA VAL A 177 -3.26 -5.76 7.95
C VAL A 177 -2.93 -4.70 8.99
N ARG A 178 -2.37 -5.10 10.13
CA ARG A 178 -1.98 -4.17 11.20
C ARG A 178 -0.72 -3.39 10.83
N PRO A 179 -0.55 -2.17 11.34
CA PRO A 179 0.70 -1.43 11.24
C PRO A 179 1.84 -2.21 11.90
N LEU A 180 3.06 -2.07 11.38
CA LEU A 180 4.24 -2.69 12.00
C LEU A 180 4.45 -2.14 13.42
N SER A 181 4.82 -3.01 14.36
CA SER A 181 5.20 -2.64 15.72
C SER A 181 6.52 -1.84 15.73
N SER A 182 6.81 -1.14 16.83
CA SER A 182 8.09 -0.46 17.01
C SER A 182 9.25 -1.45 17.04
N SER A 183 9.06 -2.57 17.72
CA SER A 183 10.04 -3.66 17.81
C SER A 183 10.36 -4.25 16.45
N ALA A 184 9.35 -4.47 15.58
CA ALA A 184 9.58 -4.95 14.22
C ALA A 184 10.39 -3.95 13.38
N VAL A 185 10.12 -2.65 13.51
CA VAL A 185 10.91 -1.61 12.80
C VAL A 185 12.36 -1.62 13.27
N THR A 186 12.61 -1.71 14.57
CA THR A 186 13.97 -1.82 15.14
C THR A 186 14.67 -3.08 14.62
N ALA A 187 14.01 -4.24 14.66
CA ALA A 187 14.56 -5.50 14.15
C ALA A 187 14.93 -5.43 12.65
N LEU A 188 14.14 -4.71 11.84
CA LEU A 188 14.45 -4.48 10.42
C LEU A 188 15.69 -3.58 10.24
N LEU A 189 15.83 -2.53 11.06
CA LEU A 189 17.00 -1.66 11.03
C LEU A 189 18.27 -2.41 11.43
N ASP A 190 18.20 -3.25 12.46
CA ASP A 190 19.31 -4.11 12.88
C ASP A 190 19.67 -5.16 11.82
N SER A 191 18.68 -5.65 11.10
CA SER A 191 18.91 -6.61 10.00
C SER A 191 19.62 -5.98 8.81
N CYS A 192 19.52 -4.66 8.61
CA CYS A 192 20.31 -3.97 7.58
C CYS A 192 21.81 -4.09 7.84
N GLU A 193 22.23 -4.13 9.10
CA GLU A 193 23.65 -4.28 9.47
C GLU A 193 24.16 -5.68 9.13
N ARG A 194 23.35 -6.71 9.32
CA ARG A 194 23.72 -8.12 9.13
C ARG A 194 23.66 -8.58 7.68
N THR A 195 22.63 -8.18 6.92
CA THR A 195 22.40 -8.63 5.54
C THR A 195 23.30 -7.98 4.50
N ALA A 196 23.79 -6.78 4.77
CA ALA A 196 24.49 -6.00 3.75
C ALA A 196 25.99 -6.36 3.68
N LYS A 197 26.41 -6.93 2.54
CA LYS A 197 27.81 -7.28 2.26
C LYS A 197 28.74 -6.09 2.06
N THR A 198 28.22 -4.88 1.86
CA THR A 198 29.02 -3.66 1.61
C THR A 198 28.49 -2.48 2.37
N ASN A 199 29.37 -1.57 2.79
CA ASN A 199 28.97 -0.35 3.48
C ASN A 199 27.98 0.49 2.66
N PHE A 200 28.16 0.58 1.34
CA PHE A 200 27.20 1.27 0.45
C PHE A 200 25.81 0.67 0.54
N ARG A 201 25.66 -0.66 0.47
CA ARG A 201 24.36 -1.31 0.55
C ARG A 201 23.73 -1.13 1.94
N ARG A 202 24.52 -1.27 2.99
CA ARG A 202 24.10 -1.11 4.39
C ARG A 202 23.51 0.27 4.63
N SER A 203 24.27 1.32 4.35
CA SER A 203 23.85 2.70 4.56
C SER A 203 22.64 3.06 3.69
N ARG A 204 22.65 2.66 2.40
CA ARG A 204 21.51 2.87 1.49
C ARG A 204 20.23 2.22 2.02
N ASP A 205 20.28 0.95 2.39
CA ASP A 205 19.12 0.15 2.77
C ASP A 205 18.54 0.67 4.11
N ARG A 206 19.42 1.06 5.05
CA ARG A 206 19.02 1.75 6.31
C ARG A 206 18.34 3.08 6.02
N CYS A 207 18.93 3.92 5.16
CA CYS A 207 18.33 5.21 4.76
C CYS A 207 16.96 5.04 4.09
N MET A 208 16.78 4.01 3.26
CA MET A 208 15.49 3.70 2.65
C MET A 208 14.43 3.34 3.69
N LEU A 209 14.75 2.52 4.68
CA LEU A 209 13.84 2.14 5.76
C LEU A 209 13.43 3.35 6.59
N VAL A 210 14.40 4.16 7.04
CA VAL A 210 14.15 5.34 7.87
C VAL A 210 13.29 6.34 7.11
N LEU A 211 13.61 6.63 5.84
CA LEU A 211 12.82 7.56 5.03
C LEU A 211 11.39 7.08 4.81
N LEU A 212 11.18 5.78 4.59
CA LEU A 212 9.84 5.20 4.47
C LEU A 212 9.06 5.27 5.78
N ALA A 213 9.73 5.06 6.91
CA ALA A 213 9.11 5.13 8.25
C ALA A 213 8.73 6.57 8.64
N ASP A 214 9.60 7.55 8.32
CA ASP A 214 9.42 8.96 8.67
C ASP A 214 8.41 9.69 7.77
N THR A 215 8.27 9.29 6.51
CA THR A 215 7.46 10.01 5.53
C THR A 215 6.23 9.25 5.03
N GLY A 216 6.21 7.95 5.21
CA GLY A 216 5.12 7.09 4.71
C GLY A 216 4.93 7.12 3.19
N ILE A 217 5.94 7.49 2.41
CA ILE A 217 5.87 7.51 0.95
C ILE A 217 5.65 6.11 0.35
N ARG A 218 5.15 6.06 -0.88
CA ARG A 218 4.95 4.78 -1.57
C ARG A 218 6.29 4.22 -2.04
N ARG A 219 6.38 2.89 -2.13
CA ARG A 219 7.56 2.18 -2.65
C ARG A 219 8.06 2.72 -4.00
N GLU A 220 7.15 3.00 -4.92
CA GLU A 220 7.49 3.55 -6.23
C GLU A 220 8.02 4.99 -6.11
N GLU A 221 7.40 5.79 -5.26
CA GLU A 221 7.79 7.19 -5.01
C GLU A 221 9.22 7.27 -4.46
N LEU A 222 9.61 6.35 -3.56
CA LEU A 222 10.97 6.24 -3.04
C LEU A 222 12.02 6.13 -4.16
N THR A 223 11.73 5.36 -5.21
CA THR A 223 12.67 5.13 -6.32
C THR A 223 12.82 6.33 -7.27
N TRP A 224 11.99 7.36 -7.12
CA TRP A 224 12.02 8.58 -7.92
C TRP A 224 12.73 9.76 -7.25
N ILE A 225 13.08 9.64 -5.96
CA ILE A 225 13.74 10.72 -5.21
C ILE A 225 15.15 10.93 -5.74
N ARG A 226 15.50 12.19 -5.92
CA ARG A 226 16.83 12.62 -6.33
C ARG A 226 17.63 13.21 -5.15
N VAL A 227 18.93 13.26 -5.31
CA VAL A 227 19.82 13.93 -4.35
C VAL A 227 19.42 15.40 -4.19
N SER A 228 19.11 16.09 -5.29
CA SER A 228 18.64 17.49 -5.27
C SER A 228 17.37 17.70 -4.44
N ASP A 229 16.46 16.71 -4.40
CA ASP A 229 15.22 16.81 -3.62
C ASP A 229 15.50 16.85 -2.11
N VAL A 230 16.49 16.07 -1.66
CA VAL A 230 16.91 16.04 -0.24
C VAL A 230 17.66 17.31 0.13
N LEU A 231 18.59 17.75 -0.72
CA LEU A 231 19.34 18.98 -0.48
C LEU A 231 18.42 20.20 -0.44
N GLY A 232 17.42 20.26 -1.34
CA GLY A 232 16.40 21.31 -1.33
C GLY A 232 15.49 21.27 -0.09
N ALA A 233 15.22 20.08 0.46
CA ALA A 233 14.36 19.93 1.62
C ALA A 233 15.01 20.39 2.94
N SER A 234 16.31 20.64 2.97
CA SER A 234 17.05 21.03 4.18
C SER A 234 16.61 22.38 4.77
N ALA A 235 16.09 23.29 3.94
CA ALA A 235 15.69 24.62 4.37
C ALA A 235 14.30 24.67 5.03
N ASP A 236 13.30 23.98 4.46
CA ASP A 236 11.91 24.06 4.90
C ASP A 236 11.34 22.74 5.45
N ARG A 237 12.18 21.70 5.53
CA ARG A 237 11.83 20.34 5.97
C ARG A 237 10.67 19.73 5.20
N LYS A 238 10.59 20.02 3.89
CA LYS A 238 9.56 19.49 3.00
C LYS A 238 10.22 18.81 1.81
N LEU A 239 10.06 17.50 1.75
CA LEU A 239 10.57 16.68 0.65
C LEU A 239 9.57 16.70 -0.52
N PRO A 240 9.97 17.14 -1.73
CA PRO A 240 9.15 17.02 -2.91
C PRO A 240 9.11 15.56 -3.37
N VAL A 241 7.91 14.99 -3.43
CA VAL A 241 7.71 13.59 -3.82
C VAL A 241 6.85 13.51 -5.06
N ARG A 242 7.38 12.90 -6.11
CA ARG A 242 6.66 12.65 -7.35
C ARG A 242 5.66 11.50 -7.17
N THR A 243 4.41 11.72 -7.60
CA THR A 243 3.35 10.69 -7.57
C THR A 243 2.78 10.46 -8.96
N SER A 244 2.66 9.20 -9.37
CA SER A 244 2.08 8.82 -10.66
C SER A 244 0.54 8.90 -10.70
N LYS A 245 -0.12 9.11 -9.55
CA LYS A 245 -1.59 9.02 -9.43
C LYS A 245 -2.32 10.36 -9.48
N ARG A 246 -1.63 11.49 -9.60
CA ARG A 246 -2.25 12.81 -9.74
C ARG A 246 -2.18 13.28 -11.18
N LYS A 247 -3.32 13.67 -11.74
CA LYS A 247 -3.40 14.42 -13.01
C LYS A 247 -3.06 15.88 -12.68
N GLY A 248 -2.24 16.51 -13.50
CA GLY A 248 -1.79 17.90 -13.32
C GLY A 248 -0.44 17.99 -12.60
N ASN A 249 -0.39 18.45 -11.35
CA ASN A 249 0.88 18.54 -10.62
C ASN A 249 1.27 17.16 -10.06
N PRO A 250 2.33 16.52 -10.60
CA PRO A 250 2.77 15.21 -10.15
C PRO A 250 3.52 15.24 -8.81
N TYR A 251 3.80 16.42 -8.24
CA TYR A 251 4.55 16.56 -6.99
C TYR A 251 3.65 16.92 -5.81
N ARG A 252 4.04 16.45 -4.62
CA ARG A 252 3.53 16.89 -3.34
C ARG A 252 4.69 17.08 -2.37
N LEU A 253 4.56 18.02 -1.46
CA LEU A 253 5.52 18.27 -0.39
C LEU A 253 5.14 17.44 0.83
N ILE A 254 6.07 16.68 1.37
CA ILE A 254 5.88 15.84 2.56
C ILE A 254 6.82 16.34 3.65
N PRO A 255 6.33 16.57 4.87
CA PRO A 255 7.20 16.86 6.01
C PRO A 255 8.21 15.72 6.22
N ILE A 256 9.45 16.08 6.50
CA ILE A 256 10.54 15.16 6.82
C ILE A 256 11.27 15.68 8.07
N SER A 257 11.66 14.74 8.95
CA SER A 257 12.36 15.09 10.17
C SER A 257 13.79 15.57 9.88
N GLU A 258 14.31 16.45 10.73
CA GLU A 258 15.68 16.95 10.64
C GLU A 258 16.71 15.82 10.77
N GLU A 259 16.42 14.86 11.64
CA GLU A 259 17.25 13.68 11.82
C GLU A 259 17.35 12.85 10.54
N THR A 260 16.23 12.63 9.86
CA THR A 260 16.21 11.92 8.58
C THR A 260 16.97 12.70 7.51
N ILE A 261 16.83 14.02 7.44
CA ILE A 261 17.59 14.85 6.49
C ILE A 261 19.08 14.71 6.77
N ARG A 262 19.51 14.84 8.01
CA ARG A 262 20.93 14.71 8.40
C ARG A 262 21.50 13.35 8.00
N MET A 263 20.79 12.27 8.30
CA MET A 263 21.23 10.92 7.94
C MET A 263 21.30 10.73 6.41
N LEU A 264 20.35 11.28 5.66
CA LEU A 264 20.38 11.23 4.18
C LEU A 264 21.53 12.06 3.61
N SER A 265 21.83 13.23 4.18
CA SER A 265 22.97 14.06 3.77
C SER A 265 24.29 13.33 4.02
N GLU A 266 24.47 12.71 5.17
CA GLU A 266 25.65 11.89 5.46
C GLU A 266 25.79 10.72 4.45
N TYR A 267 24.69 10.04 4.15
CA TYR A 267 24.68 9.00 3.12
C TYR A 267 25.09 9.55 1.75
N ILE A 268 24.59 10.71 1.35
CA ILE A 268 24.90 11.37 0.08
C ILE A 268 26.39 11.69 0.01
N ASP A 269 26.92 12.38 1.01
CA ASP A 269 28.26 12.97 1.00
C ASP A 269 29.36 11.92 1.21
N VAL A 270 29.10 10.91 2.02
CA VAL A 270 30.09 9.88 2.36
C VAL A 270 29.90 8.65 1.48
N THR A 271 28.84 7.91 1.71
CA THR A 271 28.73 6.54 1.19
C THR A 271 28.40 6.51 -0.30
N ARG A 272 27.39 7.31 -0.71
CA ARG A 272 26.96 7.42 -2.10
C ARG A 272 28.04 8.07 -2.96
N ALA A 273 28.68 9.13 -2.46
CA ALA A 273 29.77 9.81 -3.18
C ALA A 273 30.95 8.88 -3.47
N VAL A 274 31.32 8.01 -2.51
CA VAL A 274 32.37 6.99 -2.71
C VAL A 274 31.94 6.01 -3.80
N GLN A 275 30.69 5.56 -3.80
CA GLN A 275 30.20 4.64 -4.85
C GLN A 275 30.21 5.30 -6.24
N VAL A 276 29.77 6.53 -6.36
CA VAL A 276 29.79 7.30 -7.62
C VAL A 276 31.24 7.48 -8.12
N ARG A 277 32.18 7.84 -7.24
CA ARG A 277 33.61 7.95 -7.60
C ARG A 277 34.19 6.61 -8.09
N LYS A 278 33.85 5.50 -7.45
CA LYS A 278 34.26 4.16 -7.90
C LYS A 278 33.71 3.83 -9.29
N LEU A 279 32.47 4.21 -9.58
CA LEU A 279 31.85 3.97 -10.89
C LEU A 279 32.50 4.84 -11.98
N LYS A 280 32.78 6.13 -11.72
CA LYS A 280 33.49 7.01 -12.65
C LYS A 280 34.89 6.47 -13.02
N ARG A 281 35.58 5.85 -12.06
CA ARG A 281 36.89 5.23 -12.32
C ARG A 281 36.81 3.92 -13.11
N ARG A 282 35.71 3.17 -12.96
CA ARG A 282 35.55 1.84 -13.57
C ARG A 282 34.92 1.85 -14.96
N LYS A 283 34.08 2.85 -15.24
CA LYS A 283 33.27 2.93 -16.46
C LYS A 283 33.54 4.26 -17.14
N THR A 284 34.25 4.21 -18.25
CA THR A 284 34.43 5.38 -19.13
C THR A 284 33.05 5.88 -19.57
N GLY A 285 32.80 7.18 -19.44
CA GLY A 285 31.51 7.79 -19.81
C GLY A 285 30.38 7.60 -18.78
N PHE A 286 30.67 7.09 -17.57
CA PHE A 286 29.65 7.02 -16.52
C PHE A 286 29.24 8.41 -16.05
N GLU A 287 27.96 8.72 -16.17
CA GLU A 287 27.33 9.93 -15.61
C GLU A 287 26.39 9.56 -14.46
N ASP A 288 26.51 10.28 -13.35
CA ASP A 288 25.60 10.12 -12.22
C ASP A 288 24.26 10.76 -12.54
N GLN A 289 23.22 9.97 -12.65
CA GLN A 289 21.85 10.42 -12.90
C GLN A 289 21.20 11.13 -11.71
N GLY A 290 21.88 11.24 -10.58
CA GLY A 290 21.40 11.94 -9.38
C GLY A 290 20.29 11.23 -8.60
N TRP A 291 20.06 9.94 -8.82
CA TRP A 291 19.11 9.17 -7.99
C TRP A 291 19.62 9.07 -6.56
N LEU A 292 18.77 9.40 -5.57
CA LEU A 292 19.13 9.26 -4.17
C LEU A 292 19.53 7.81 -3.87
N PHE A 293 18.65 6.87 -4.20
CA PHE A 293 18.88 5.45 -4.06
C PHE A 293 19.12 4.82 -5.42
N CYS A 294 20.35 4.39 -5.64
CA CYS A 294 20.75 3.75 -6.88
C CYS A 294 21.21 2.31 -6.65
N THR A 295 21.28 1.54 -7.73
CA THR A 295 21.88 0.22 -7.74
C THR A 295 23.40 0.30 -7.55
N ARG A 296 24.06 -0.85 -7.39
CA ARG A 296 25.53 -0.91 -7.34
C ARG A 296 26.19 -0.33 -8.60
N GLU A 297 25.48 -0.39 -9.73
CA GLU A 297 25.92 0.12 -11.04
C GLU A 297 25.53 1.60 -11.25
N GLY A 298 24.96 2.27 -10.26
CA GLY A 298 24.54 3.68 -10.36
C GLY A 298 23.20 3.91 -11.06
N LEU A 299 22.48 2.85 -11.42
CA LEU A 299 21.20 2.95 -12.11
C LEU A 299 20.05 3.18 -11.11
N LYS A 300 18.93 3.69 -11.62
CA LYS A 300 17.69 3.80 -10.84
C LYS A 300 17.27 2.46 -10.28
N MET A 301 16.88 2.40 -9.01
CA MET A 301 16.34 1.19 -8.42
C MET A 301 14.94 0.87 -8.96
N ALA A 302 14.70 -0.41 -9.26
CA ALA A 302 13.36 -0.88 -9.57
C ALA A 302 12.52 -1.03 -8.28
N PRO A 303 11.20 -0.75 -8.31
CA PRO A 303 10.34 -0.99 -7.15
C PRO A 303 10.36 -2.45 -6.66
N SER A 304 10.57 -3.42 -7.54
CA SER A 304 10.74 -4.84 -7.18
C SER A 304 11.96 -5.08 -6.29
N THR A 305 13.08 -4.38 -6.54
CA THR A 305 14.29 -4.46 -5.71
C THR A 305 14.02 -4.01 -4.28
N VAL A 306 13.23 -2.94 -4.11
CA VAL A 306 12.79 -2.50 -2.77
C VAL A 306 11.93 -3.58 -2.09
N SER A 307 11.05 -4.26 -2.84
CA SER A 307 10.25 -5.36 -2.26
C SER A 307 11.11 -6.56 -1.86
N GLN A 308 12.13 -6.88 -2.67
CA GLN A 308 13.07 -7.95 -2.34
C GLN A 308 13.87 -7.62 -1.07
N LEU A 309 14.32 -6.35 -0.93
CA LEU A 309 14.96 -5.89 0.29
C LEU A 309 14.12 -6.18 1.53
N PHE A 310 12.82 -5.82 1.51
CA PHE A 310 11.93 -6.10 2.64
C PHE A 310 11.75 -7.60 2.92
N SER A 311 11.75 -8.43 1.87
CA SER A 311 11.70 -9.89 2.02
C SER A 311 12.95 -10.44 2.70
N ASP A 312 14.13 -9.97 2.26
CA ASP A 312 15.42 -10.36 2.79
C ASP A 312 15.57 -9.94 4.28
N LEU A 313 15.22 -8.68 4.58
CA LEU A 313 15.29 -8.14 5.94
C LEU A 313 14.30 -8.84 6.89
N ARG A 314 13.09 -9.16 6.41
CA ARG A 314 12.11 -9.92 7.18
C ARG A 314 12.63 -11.30 7.55
N ALA A 315 13.23 -12.00 6.59
CA ALA A 315 13.80 -13.33 6.81
C ALA A 315 14.96 -13.27 7.81
N GLU A 316 15.87 -12.31 7.68
CA GLU A 316 17.00 -12.09 8.59
C GLU A 316 16.54 -11.72 10.00
N ALA A 317 15.48 -10.91 10.12
CA ALA A 317 14.91 -10.51 11.41
C ALA A 317 14.08 -11.62 12.08
N GLY A 318 13.82 -12.75 11.39
CA GLY A 318 12.97 -13.83 11.89
C GLY A 318 11.51 -13.42 12.10
N LEU A 319 11.03 -12.37 11.43
CA LEU A 319 9.68 -11.86 11.61
C LEU A 319 8.66 -12.75 10.90
N THR A 320 7.65 -13.22 11.64
CA THR A 320 6.54 -14.02 11.09
C THR A 320 5.50 -13.16 10.42
N GLU A 321 5.30 -11.92 10.91
CA GLU A 321 4.37 -10.96 10.32
C GLU A 321 4.80 -10.50 8.91
N ARG A 322 3.81 -10.02 8.15
CA ARG A 322 4.08 -9.49 6.81
C ARG A 322 4.79 -8.13 6.91
N VAL A 323 5.95 -8.04 6.26
CA VAL A 323 6.73 -6.80 6.20
C VAL A 323 6.80 -6.28 4.76
N SER A 324 6.58 -5.00 4.57
CA SER A 324 6.71 -4.31 3.28
C SER A 324 6.74 -2.79 3.45
N ALA A 325 7.18 -2.06 2.43
CA ALA A 325 7.10 -0.60 2.40
C ALA A 325 5.66 -0.08 2.66
N HIS A 326 4.65 -0.85 2.26
CA HIS A 326 3.25 -0.50 2.51
C HIS A 326 2.86 -0.59 3.99
N MET A 327 3.46 -1.53 4.74
CA MET A 327 3.27 -1.66 6.19
C MET A 327 3.89 -0.49 6.96
N LEU A 328 5.09 -0.04 6.57
CA LEU A 328 5.69 1.18 7.12
C LEU A 328 4.81 2.41 6.87
N ARG A 329 4.25 2.50 5.67
CA ARG A 329 3.29 3.56 5.36
C ARG A 329 2.02 3.48 6.21
N HIS A 330 1.45 2.29 6.44
CA HIS A 330 0.33 2.11 7.35
C HIS A 330 0.69 2.60 8.76
N ARG A 331 1.86 2.20 9.27
CA ARG A 331 2.38 2.66 10.56
C ARG A 331 2.48 4.18 10.61
N TYR A 332 3.15 4.82 9.62
CA TYR A 332 3.28 6.27 9.57
C TYR A 332 1.93 6.98 9.66
N ILE A 333 0.95 6.56 8.85
CA ILE A 333 -0.38 7.19 8.82
C ILE A 333 -1.08 6.99 10.16
N THR A 334 -1.03 5.79 10.75
CA THR A 334 -1.62 5.51 12.07
C THR A 334 -1.01 6.41 13.15
N LEU A 335 0.32 6.55 13.19
CA LEU A 335 1.01 7.43 14.13
C LEU A 335 0.63 8.91 13.92
N GLN A 336 0.46 9.35 12.66
CA GLN A 336 0.00 10.71 12.36
C GLN A 336 -1.45 10.95 12.80
N VAL A 337 -2.32 9.96 12.69
CA VAL A 337 -3.70 10.02 13.21
C VAL A 337 -3.67 10.05 14.73
N MET A 338 -2.93 9.14 15.36
CA MET A 338 -2.78 9.02 16.80
C MET A 338 -2.31 10.32 17.46
N ALA A 339 -1.24 10.93 16.92
CA ALA A 339 -0.70 12.19 17.44
C ALA A 339 -1.74 13.32 17.40
N ARG A 340 -2.55 13.39 16.34
CA ARG A 340 -3.60 14.41 16.21
C ARG A 340 -4.82 14.11 17.06
N LEU A 341 -5.18 12.85 17.23
CA LEU A 341 -6.24 12.44 18.15
C LEU A 341 -5.87 12.83 19.60
N ARG A 342 -4.65 12.55 20.05
CA ARG A 342 -4.17 12.99 21.37
C ARG A 342 -4.34 14.51 21.56
N SER A 343 -3.97 15.29 20.53
CA SER A 343 -4.13 16.75 20.58
C SER A 343 -5.59 17.19 20.66
N LEU A 344 -6.52 16.49 20.00
CA LEU A 344 -7.95 16.78 20.06
C LEU A 344 -8.55 16.38 21.41
N ILE A 345 -8.19 15.22 21.93
CA ILE A 345 -8.60 14.74 23.26
C ILE A 345 -8.15 15.73 24.33
N GLY A 346 -6.87 16.14 24.31
CA GLY A 346 -6.32 17.09 25.28
C GLY A 346 -6.96 18.48 25.23
N ARG A 347 -7.65 18.84 24.14
CA ARG A 347 -8.39 20.10 23.99
C ARG A 347 -9.90 19.97 24.28
N GLY A 348 -10.38 18.77 24.64
CA GLY A 348 -11.82 18.53 24.86
C GLY A 348 -12.70 18.64 23.60
N SER A 349 -12.08 18.70 22.41
CA SER A 349 -12.77 18.98 21.16
C SER A 349 -12.78 17.73 20.25
N ILE A 350 -13.67 16.77 20.55
CA ILE A 350 -13.84 15.60 19.67
C ILE A 350 -15.20 15.67 18.99
N GLY A 351 -15.27 16.43 17.89
CA GLY A 351 -16.41 16.41 16.98
C GLY A 351 -16.07 15.66 15.68
N VAL A 352 -17.08 15.11 15.02
CA VAL A 352 -16.93 14.44 13.71
C VAL A 352 -16.28 15.37 12.68
N GLU A 353 -16.55 16.66 12.73
CA GLU A 353 -15.98 17.68 11.85
C GLU A 353 -14.47 17.87 12.06
N ALA A 354 -14.05 17.95 13.35
CA ALA A 354 -12.63 18.07 13.69
C ALA A 354 -11.86 16.84 13.23
N LEU A 355 -12.40 15.64 13.43
CA LEU A 355 -11.83 14.38 12.97
C LEU A 355 -11.76 14.32 11.44
N THR A 356 -12.82 14.71 10.74
CA THR A 356 -12.87 14.75 9.28
C THR A 356 -11.83 15.72 8.73
N THR A 357 -11.63 16.88 9.35
CA THR A 357 -10.60 17.85 8.99
C THR A 357 -9.19 17.27 9.16
N VAL A 358 -8.92 16.58 10.26
CA VAL A 358 -7.65 15.89 10.52
C VAL A 358 -7.40 14.83 9.45
N LEU A 359 -8.37 13.97 9.17
CA LEU A 359 -8.26 12.92 8.17
C LEU A 359 -8.04 13.49 6.76
N SER A 360 -8.69 14.59 6.41
CA SER A 360 -8.50 15.29 5.13
C SER A 360 -7.06 15.78 4.96
N LYS A 361 -6.48 16.39 6.00
CA LYS A 361 -5.07 16.84 5.99
C LYS A 361 -4.11 15.65 5.82
N ILE A 362 -4.32 14.56 6.56
CA ILE A 362 -3.46 13.36 6.47
C ILE A 362 -3.65 12.69 5.10
N ALA A 363 -4.86 12.62 4.56
CA ALA A 363 -5.14 12.07 3.23
C ALA A 363 -4.41 12.87 2.14
N SER A 364 -4.40 14.20 2.24
CA SER A 364 -3.65 15.07 1.32
C SER A 364 -2.15 14.80 1.37
N LEU A 365 -1.55 14.75 2.57
CA LEU A 365 -0.13 14.48 2.77
C LEU A 365 0.26 13.08 2.28
N SER A 366 -0.54 12.08 2.61
CA SER A 366 -0.29 10.71 2.21
C SER A 366 -0.69 10.40 0.76
N GLY A 367 -1.46 11.28 0.11
CA GLY A 367 -1.95 11.10 -1.27
C GLY A 367 -3.01 10.00 -1.37
N HIS A 368 -3.94 9.94 -0.41
CA HIS A 368 -5.17 9.15 -0.51
C HIS A 368 -6.24 9.96 -1.25
N SER A 369 -6.93 9.31 -2.18
CA SER A 369 -8.02 9.91 -2.96
C SER A 369 -9.39 9.79 -2.28
N SER A 370 -9.52 8.93 -1.27
CA SER A 370 -10.78 8.68 -0.56
C SER A 370 -10.58 8.74 0.95
N LEU A 371 -11.38 9.52 1.63
CA LEU A 371 -11.45 9.58 3.09
C LEU A 371 -11.96 8.28 3.70
N ASP A 372 -12.81 7.52 2.99
CA ASP A 372 -13.29 6.21 3.47
C ASP A 372 -12.15 5.24 3.76
N SER A 373 -11.07 5.33 2.99
CA SER A 373 -9.89 4.49 3.21
C SER A 373 -9.08 4.89 4.45
N MET A 374 -9.36 6.07 5.02
CA MET A 374 -8.63 6.61 6.18
C MET A 374 -9.23 6.15 7.52
N TRP A 375 -10.51 5.76 7.55
CA TRP A 375 -11.19 5.38 8.80
C TRP A 375 -10.53 4.19 9.51
N ARG A 376 -9.97 3.24 8.76
CA ARG A 376 -9.19 2.13 9.35
C ARG A 376 -8.01 2.58 10.21
N TYR A 377 -7.42 3.74 9.88
CA TYR A 377 -6.31 4.30 10.65
C TYR A 377 -6.79 4.95 11.95
N VAL A 378 -8.03 5.39 11.98
CA VAL A 378 -8.68 5.87 13.20
C VAL A 378 -8.86 4.70 14.16
N ASP A 379 -9.42 3.58 13.68
CA ASP A 379 -9.61 2.38 14.49
C ASP A 379 -8.27 1.92 15.10
N TRP A 380 -7.22 1.80 14.28
CA TRP A 380 -5.88 1.41 14.76
C TRP A 380 -5.24 2.45 15.69
N ALA A 381 -5.52 3.74 15.49
CA ALA A 381 -5.01 4.79 16.36
C ALA A 381 -5.67 4.73 17.74
N TYR A 382 -6.97 4.43 17.80
CA TYR A 382 -7.68 4.22 19.07
C TYR A 382 -7.18 2.97 19.79
N GLU A 383 -7.05 1.82 19.10
CA GLU A 383 -6.44 0.62 19.69
C GLU A 383 -5.06 0.92 20.28
N GLY A 384 -4.22 1.70 19.57
CA GLY A 384 -2.90 2.09 20.05
C GLY A 384 -2.94 3.00 21.28
N LEU A 385 -3.88 3.95 21.33
CA LEU A 385 -4.08 4.84 22.47
C LEU A 385 -4.59 4.06 23.70
N GLU A 386 -5.48 3.09 23.52
CA GLU A 386 -5.98 2.22 24.60
C GLU A 386 -4.84 1.36 25.19
N ILE A 387 -3.96 0.81 24.35
CA ILE A 387 -2.80 0.04 24.82
C ILE A 387 -1.85 0.93 25.62
N GLU A 388 -1.50 2.12 25.12
CA GLU A 388 -0.62 3.05 25.82
C GLU A 388 -1.23 3.53 27.15
N TYR A 389 -2.56 3.72 27.19
CA TYR A 389 -3.26 4.07 28.41
C TYR A 389 -3.18 2.93 29.44
N ASN A 390 -3.49 1.71 29.02
CA ASN A 390 -3.42 0.54 29.89
C ASN A 390 -2.00 0.28 30.41
N ASP A 391 -0.99 0.44 29.55
CA ASP A 391 0.42 0.32 29.96
C ASP A 391 0.79 1.41 30.99
N SER A 392 0.33 2.66 30.79
CA SER A 392 0.55 3.76 31.73
C SER A 392 -0.14 3.51 33.09
N VAL A 393 -1.35 2.98 33.06
CA VAL A 393 -2.09 2.61 34.29
C VAL A 393 -1.39 1.49 35.03
N ASN A 394 -0.90 0.47 34.32
CA ASN A 394 -0.16 -0.63 34.92
C ASN A 394 1.13 -0.14 35.58
N VAL A 395 1.92 0.70 34.90
CA VAL A 395 3.16 1.27 35.44
C VAL A 395 2.87 2.17 36.65
N ALA A 396 1.81 2.97 36.61
CA ALA A 396 1.38 3.77 37.74
C ALA A 396 0.93 2.91 38.93
N GLY A 397 0.23 1.80 38.66
CA GLY A 397 -0.18 0.82 39.68
C GLY A 397 1.03 0.12 40.36
N GLU A 398 2.01 -0.30 39.55
CA GLU A 398 3.26 -0.88 40.05
C GLU A 398 4.05 0.15 40.90
N ALA A 399 4.15 1.39 40.42
CA ALA A 399 4.81 2.46 41.17
C ALA A 399 4.09 2.76 42.49
N LEU A 400 2.76 2.78 42.51
CA LEU A 400 1.97 2.95 43.73
C LEU A 400 2.24 1.85 44.74
N SER A 401 2.29 0.58 44.29
CA SER A 401 2.60 -0.57 45.16
C SER A 401 3.97 -0.48 45.77
N VAL A 402 4.98 -0.04 45.01
CA VAL A 402 6.35 0.19 45.54
C VAL A 402 6.36 1.34 46.57
N ILE A 403 5.65 2.44 46.30
CA ILE A 403 5.57 3.57 47.22
C ILE A 403 4.86 3.18 48.52
N GLU A 404 3.78 2.40 48.46
CA GLU A 404 3.09 1.89 49.64
C GLU A 404 4.00 1.01 50.50
N SER A 405 4.82 0.16 49.88
CA SER A 405 5.82 -0.65 50.58
C SER A 405 6.87 0.23 51.30
N LEU A 406 7.42 1.20 50.56
CA LEU A 406 8.41 2.15 51.10
C LEU A 406 7.82 3.04 52.22
N MET A 407 6.56 3.43 52.13
CA MET A 407 5.87 4.15 53.21
C MET A 407 5.72 3.31 54.45
N GLY A 408 5.42 2.02 54.34
CA GLY A 408 5.40 1.08 55.44
C GLY A 408 6.76 0.98 56.14
N GLU A 409 7.84 0.89 55.38
CA GLU A 409 9.20 0.87 55.90
C GLU A 409 9.60 2.20 56.56
N ALA A 410 9.24 3.33 55.97
CA ALA A 410 9.50 4.65 56.53
C ALA A 410 8.76 4.89 57.86
N GLN A 411 7.55 4.37 58.00
CA GLN A 411 6.77 4.42 59.24
C GLN A 411 7.40 3.57 60.34
N THR A 412 7.85 2.35 60.00
CA THR A 412 8.51 1.46 60.92
C THR A 412 9.88 1.96 61.37
N SER A 413 10.60 2.69 60.52
CA SER A 413 11.91 3.30 60.82
C SER A 413 11.82 4.69 61.47
N ALA A 414 10.62 5.17 61.77
CA ALA A 414 10.34 6.52 62.32
C ALA A 414 10.91 7.70 61.48
N ASN A 415 11.09 7.48 60.17
CA ASN A 415 11.60 8.55 59.28
C ASN A 415 10.41 9.37 58.71
N ARG A 416 9.98 10.35 59.51
CA ARG A 416 8.81 11.18 59.23
C ARG A 416 8.94 12.00 57.93
N ALA A 417 10.13 12.53 57.64
CA ALA A 417 10.37 13.33 56.44
C ALA A 417 10.25 12.48 55.14
N LEU A 418 10.73 11.26 55.19
CA LEU A 418 10.60 10.33 54.07
C LEU A 418 9.12 9.92 53.85
N ALA A 419 8.38 9.65 54.92
CA ALA A 419 6.97 9.29 54.84
C ALA A 419 6.12 10.44 54.27
N GLU A 420 6.37 11.68 54.62
CA GLU A 420 5.71 12.89 54.08
C GLU A 420 6.01 13.04 52.58
N SER A 421 7.27 12.89 52.17
CA SER A 421 7.67 12.98 50.76
C SER A 421 7.02 11.90 49.92
N LEU A 422 7.00 10.65 50.39
CA LEU A 422 6.33 9.52 49.70
C LEU A 422 4.81 9.71 49.60
N SER A 423 4.19 10.37 50.62
CA SER A 423 2.76 10.68 50.59
C SER A 423 2.39 11.64 49.45
N ILE A 424 3.23 12.66 49.20
CA ILE A 424 3.05 13.62 48.10
C ILE A 424 3.16 12.90 46.76
N VAL A 425 4.15 12.02 46.59
CA VAL A 425 4.34 11.27 45.36
C VAL A 425 3.19 10.29 45.12
N ARG A 426 2.71 9.61 46.20
CA ARG A 426 1.53 8.73 46.13
C ARG A 426 0.30 9.49 45.69
N GLU A 427 0.04 10.69 46.23
CA GLU A 427 -1.12 11.49 45.83
C GLU A 427 -1.04 11.92 44.38
N ALA A 428 0.13 12.33 43.90
CA ALA A 428 0.35 12.68 42.51
C ALA A 428 0.11 11.50 41.55
N LEU A 429 0.62 10.29 41.91
CA LEU A 429 0.40 9.08 41.12
C LEU A 429 -1.05 8.60 41.15
N THR A 430 -1.73 8.76 42.30
CA THR A 430 -3.16 8.44 42.44
C THR A 430 -4.00 9.37 41.54
N GLN A 431 -3.67 10.66 41.50
CA GLN A 431 -4.32 11.60 40.59
C GLN A 431 -4.06 11.29 39.11
N LEU A 432 -2.89 10.79 38.74
CA LEU A 432 -2.60 10.31 37.39
C LEU A 432 -3.40 9.05 37.05
N ASN A 433 -3.53 8.13 38.02
CA ASN A 433 -4.28 6.88 37.85
C ASN A 433 -5.81 7.11 37.82
N THR A 434 -6.33 8.12 38.55
CA THR A 434 -7.76 8.46 38.63
C THR A 434 -8.21 9.46 37.55
N LYS A 435 -7.30 10.16 36.88
CA LYS A 435 -7.61 10.87 35.66
C LYS A 435 -7.88 9.85 34.55
N SER A 436 -8.98 9.10 34.72
CA SER A 436 -9.60 8.37 33.63
C SER A 436 -9.88 9.38 32.53
N TYR A 437 -9.11 9.32 31.47
CA TYR A 437 -9.53 9.85 30.18
C TYR A 437 -10.72 8.98 29.79
N GLU A 438 -11.93 9.34 30.22
CA GLU A 438 -13.13 8.84 29.60
C GLU A 438 -13.03 9.20 28.13
N LEU A 439 -12.71 8.23 27.30
CA LEU A 439 -12.90 8.32 25.86
C LEU A 439 -14.35 8.74 25.69
N PRO A 440 -14.67 9.93 25.11
CA PRO A 440 -16.02 10.42 25.06
C PRO A 440 -16.93 9.34 24.47
N SER A 441 -17.94 8.94 25.21
CA SER A 441 -18.88 7.87 24.86
C SER A 441 -19.53 8.04 23.47
N VAL A 442 -19.57 9.25 22.96
CA VAL A 442 -20.05 9.60 21.62
C VAL A 442 -19.24 8.93 20.49
N VAL A 443 -17.95 8.73 20.68
CA VAL A 443 -17.11 8.10 19.65
C VAL A 443 -17.20 6.58 19.71
N ALA A 444 -17.32 6.02 20.92
CA ALA A 444 -17.53 4.59 21.12
C ALA A 444 -18.89 4.13 20.57
N HIS A 445 -19.95 4.95 20.68
CA HIS A 445 -21.28 4.64 20.15
C HIS A 445 -21.33 4.74 18.61
N SER A 446 -20.70 5.72 17.99
CA SER A 446 -20.68 5.84 16.53
C SER A 446 -19.84 4.72 15.86
N LEU A 447 -18.86 4.16 16.56
CA LEU A 447 -18.06 3.05 16.08
C LEU A 447 -18.74 1.69 16.32
N ARG A 448 -19.43 1.48 17.47
CA ARG A 448 -20.18 0.24 17.77
C ARG A 448 -21.50 0.13 16.99
N GLY A 449 -22.21 1.22 16.74
CA GLY A 449 -23.44 1.23 15.92
C GLY A 449 -23.21 0.85 14.45
N SER A 450 -21.95 0.72 14.01
CA SER A 450 -21.59 0.31 12.66
C SER A 450 -21.26 -1.19 12.52
N ALA A 451 -21.12 -1.92 13.64
CA ALA A 451 -20.73 -3.34 13.63
C ALA A 451 -21.93 -4.30 13.82
N THR A 452 -23.06 -3.85 14.37
CA THR A 452 -24.17 -4.71 14.79
C THR A 452 -25.38 -4.74 13.87
N GLN A 453 -25.37 -4.12 12.69
CA GLN A 453 -26.46 -4.19 11.72
C GLN A 453 -26.10 -4.96 10.43
N SER A 454 -25.50 -6.12 10.54
CA SER A 454 -25.30 -6.98 9.37
C SER A 454 -25.53 -8.49 9.63
N CYS A 455 -26.43 -8.83 10.54
CA CYS A 455 -27.04 -10.17 10.61
C CYS A 455 -28.54 -9.93 10.80
N ASP A 456 -29.30 -9.90 9.70
CA ASP A 456 -30.65 -10.36 9.47
C ASP A 456 -31.19 -9.72 8.18
N GLY A 457 -31.44 -10.60 7.19
CA GLY A 457 -32.08 -10.28 5.91
C GLY A 457 -31.35 -10.82 4.72
#